data_0553c3de0c12ba707eb3bd6f1446d105
#
_entry.id   0553c3de0c12ba707eb3bd6f1446d105
#
_cell.length_a   1.000
_cell.length_b   1.000
_cell.length_c   1.000
_cell.angle_alpha   90.00
_cell.angle_beta   90.00
_cell.angle_gamma   90.00
#
_symmetry.space_group_name_H-M   'P 1'
#
loop_
_entity.id
_entity.type
_entity.pdbx_description
1 polymer ?
#
loop_
_entity_poly.entity_id
_entity_poly.type
_entity_poly.pdbx_seq_one_letter_code
_entity_poly.pdbx_strand_id
1 'polypeptide(L)'
;VQPEPIAPRSYPVVDDPPPPMQDAHTTTGTGDAAAASPSLPDMEQCRILGVYSMSRQTKTGQGGTSRAYDQKTYWFIRRSPEGDYYVQALNANAIPSGPVTPVTKGEFLSNYQPEAGYYEKRCLPFIESLKKKIAEAEKHLAEDDLDGAEKEFLKALLLDEKHPKANIELGKIYLDRGDGKKLAAALRRIFSIDVLFMEQERHLFNEFAISLRKEKRYAESVSFYEKALERNADDENLHFNVARTLSESGDAAGAMRHLEQALALNPGFKQARRLLEHLRSAVPPEENQAHPEITVPKEATP
;
A
#
# COMPACT_ATOMS: atom_id res chain seq x y z
N VAL A 1 -22.06 -21.97 40.17
CA VAL A 1 -21.27 -20.73 40.21
C VAL A 1 -20.65 -20.61 38.83
N GLN A 2 -21.23 -19.75 37.99
CA GLN A 2 -20.68 -19.46 36.69
C GLN A 2 -19.54 -18.45 36.88
N PRO A 3 -18.42 -18.56 36.14
CA PRO A 3 -17.36 -17.55 36.21
C PRO A 3 -17.81 -16.26 35.53
N GLU A 4 -17.59 -15.14 36.19
CA GLU A 4 -17.87 -13.82 35.66
C GLU A 4 -17.00 -13.54 34.41
N PRO A 5 -17.53 -12.80 33.44
CA PRO A 5 -16.76 -12.41 32.25
C PRO A 5 -15.69 -11.42 32.66
N ILE A 6 -14.45 -11.76 32.36
CA ILE A 6 -13.27 -10.89 32.54
C ILE A 6 -13.45 -9.64 31.65
N ALA A 7 -13.64 -8.50 32.27
CA ALA A 7 -13.67 -7.21 31.57
C ALA A 7 -12.37 -6.97 30.78
N PRO A 8 -12.44 -6.41 29.56
CA PRO A 8 -11.25 -6.09 28.80
C PRO A 8 -10.41 -5.05 29.55
N ARG A 9 -9.18 -5.39 29.88
CA ARG A 9 -8.21 -4.44 30.43
C ARG A 9 -7.96 -3.37 29.37
N SER A 10 -8.30 -2.12 29.72
CA SER A 10 -7.89 -0.94 28.96
C SER A 10 -6.36 -0.83 29.03
N TYR A 11 -5.70 -1.15 27.92
CA TYR A 11 -4.31 -0.81 27.74
C TYR A 11 -4.22 0.68 27.37
N PRO A 12 -3.19 1.39 27.79
CA PRO A 12 -3.01 2.77 27.36
C PRO A 12 -2.92 2.79 25.83
N VAL A 13 -3.83 3.56 25.22
CA VAL A 13 -3.79 3.89 23.81
C VAL A 13 -2.49 4.66 23.61
N VAL A 14 -1.55 4.08 22.91
CA VAL A 14 -0.38 4.81 22.40
C VAL A 14 -0.89 5.55 21.19
N ASP A 15 -1.30 6.79 21.40
CA ASP A 15 -1.64 7.73 20.34
C ASP A 15 -0.38 7.98 19.50
N ASP A 16 -0.56 7.92 18.20
CA ASP A 16 0.34 8.16 17.08
C ASP A 16 1.32 7.03 16.70
N PRO A 17 1.22 6.54 15.45
CA PRO A 17 2.30 5.80 14.83
C PRO A 17 3.54 6.70 14.74
N PRO A 18 4.76 6.16 14.92
CA PRO A 18 5.96 6.95 14.79
C PRO A 18 6.00 7.58 13.39
N PRO A 19 6.40 8.86 13.28
CA PRO A 19 6.52 9.52 11.99
C PRO A 19 7.44 8.71 11.07
N PRO A 20 7.20 8.71 9.75
CA PRO A 20 8.07 8.06 8.79
C PRO A 20 9.48 8.59 8.98
N MET A 21 10.46 7.71 8.91
CA MET A 21 11.87 8.07 9.02
C MET A 21 12.18 9.14 7.99
N GLN A 22 12.45 10.36 8.44
CA GLN A 22 13.02 11.41 7.59
C GLN A 22 14.46 11.03 7.30
N ASP A 23 14.79 10.98 6.03
CA ASP A 23 16.12 10.67 5.50
C ASP A 23 17.17 11.60 6.10
N ALA A 24 18.03 11.06 6.93
CA ALA A 24 19.26 11.72 7.36
C ALA A 24 20.37 11.35 6.38
N HIS A 25 20.30 11.86 5.15
CA HIS A 25 21.45 11.88 4.25
C HIS A 25 21.53 13.23 3.53
N THR A 26 22.16 14.20 4.21
CA THR A 26 22.78 15.32 3.51
C THR A 26 24.26 14.99 3.35
N THR A 27 24.63 14.36 2.25
CA THR A 27 25.99 14.41 1.73
C THR A 27 25.91 14.73 0.25
N THR A 28 26.38 15.92 -0.08
CA THR A 28 26.68 16.40 -1.42
C THR A 28 27.60 15.41 -2.15
N GLY A 29 27.10 14.84 -3.23
CA GLY A 29 27.86 14.00 -4.14
C GLY A 29 27.14 13.91 -5.48
N THR A 30 27.77 14.49 -6.47
CA THR A 30 27.45 14.55 -7.90
C THR A 30 26.91 13.25 -8.49
N GLY A 31 25.86 13.39 -9.27
CA GLY A 31 25.26 12.58 -10.32
C GLY A 31 25.58 11.09 -10.37
N ASP A 32 24.50 10.27 -10.26
CA ASP A 32 24.30 9.14 -11.18
C ASP A 32 22.93 8.49 -10.90
N ALA A 33 22.27 8.13 -11.99
CA ALA A 33 21.20 7.17 -12.17
C ALA A 33 20.32 6.83 -10.94
N ALA A 34 19.04 7.10 -11.02
CA ALA A 34 18.02 6.57 -10.13
C ALA A 34 18.13 5.03 -10.07
N ALA A 35 18.77 4.53 -9.03
CA ALA A 35 18.84 3.11 -8.76
C ALA A 35 17.42 2.66 -8.40
N ALA A 36 16.86 1.76 -9.21
CA ALA A 36 15.63 1.05 -8.89
C ALA A 36 15.73 0.51 -7.45
N SER A 37 14.73 0.80 -6.63
CA SER A 37 14.67 0.25 -5.26
C SER A 37 14.83 -1.27 -5.34
N PRO A 38 15.74 -1.89 -4.59
CA PRO A 38 15.93 -3.33 -4.66
C PRO A 38 14.60 -4.03 -4.33
N SER A 39 14.16 -4.92 -5.22
CA SER A 39 12.98 -5.73 -4.99
C SER A 39 13.17 -6.51 -3.69
N LEU A 40 12.14 -6.51 -2.82
CA LEU A 40 12.19 -7.29 -1.59
C LEU A 40 12.26 -8.79 -1.94
N PRO A 41 13.02 -9.60 -1.20
CA PRO A 41 13.05 -11.05 -1.40
C PRO A 41 11.69 -11.67 -1.05
N ASP A 42 11.47 -12.90 -1.49
CA ASP A 42 10.32 -13.69 -1.05
C ASP A 42 10.37 -13.87 0.47
N MET A 43 9.45 -13.21 1.18
CA MET A 43 9.39 -13.21 2.64
C MET A 43 9.09 -14.60 3.22
N GLU A 44 8.54 -15.54 2.44
CA GLU A 44 8.28 -16.91 2.87
C GLU A 44 9.57 -17.73 2.94
N GLN A 45 10.56 -17.40 2.11
CA GLN A 45 11.87 -18.05 2.13
C GLN A 45 12.81 -17.49 3.19
N CYS A 46 12.47 -16.33 3.78
CA CYS A 46 13.27 -15.71 4.81
C CYS A 46 13.15 -16.45 6.14
N ARG A 47 14.29 -16.71 6.80
CA ARG A 47 14.34 -17.27 8.15
C ARG A 47 13.82 -16.25 9.17
N ILE A 48 12.80 -16.62 9.93
CA ILE A 48 12.32 -15.84 11.07
C ILE A 48 13.38 -15.90 12.20
N LEU A 49 13.85 -14.73 12.63
CA LEU A 49 14.76 -14.59 13.77
C LEU A 49 13.99 -14.34 15.08
N GLY A 50 12.73 -13.92 14.99
CA GLY A 50 11.86 -13.62 16.13
C GLY A 50 11.61 -12.15 16.31
N VAL A 51 11.35 -11.75 17.56
CA VAL A 51 11.06 -10.36 17.92
C VAL A 51 12.26 -9.75 18.65
N TYR A 52 12.54 -8.52 18.28
CA TYR A 52 13.59 -7.69 18.87
C TYR A 52 12.99 -6.35 19.29
N SER A 53 13.60 -5.72 20.28
CA SER A 53 13.22 -4.38 20.69
C SER A 53 14.27 -3.36 20.29
N MET A 54 13.81 -2.13 20.03
CA MET A 54 14.66 -0.96 19.85
C MET A 54 14.23 0.08 20.87
N SER A 55 15.17 0.61 21.64
CA SER A 55 14.95 1.67 22.62
C SER A 55 15.42 3.00 22.07
N ARG A 56 14.57 4.03 22.13
CA ARG A 56 14.92 5.40 21.80
C ARG A 56 14.66 6.31 23.00
N GLN A 57 15.61 7.18 23.32
CA GLN A 57 15.36 8.24 24.29
C GLN A 57 14.48 9.31 23.65
N THR A 58 13.30 9.50 24.22
CA THR A 58 12.34 10.52 23.81
C THR A 58 12.15 11.50 24.94
N LYS A 59 12.07 12.80 24.64
CA LYS A 59 11.80 13.85 25.62
C LYS A 59 10.37 14.31 25.48
N THR A 60 9.62 14.33 26.59
CA THR A 60 8.25 14.88 26.65
C THR A 60 8.24 16.09 27.59
N GLY A 61 7.55 17.18 27.18
CA GLY A 61 7.42 18.42 27.94
C GLY A 61 8.16 19.59 27.30
N GLN A 62 7.75 20.83 27.64
CA GLN A 62 8.39 22.07 27.20
C GLN A 62 9.10 22.73 28.38
N GLY A 63 10.32 23.25 28.15
CA GLY A 63 11.08 23.98 29.15
C GLY A 63 11.55 23.16 30.34
N GLY A 64 11.47 23.68 31.55
CA GLY A 64 12.00 23.04 32.78
C GLY A 64 11.27 21.77 33.24
N THR A 65 10.19 21.33 32.57
CA THR A 65 9.42 20.11 32.86
C THR A 65 9.74 18.97 31.91
N SER A 66 10.73 19.13 31.02
CA SER A 66 11.13 18.08 30.08
C SER A 66 11.68 16.85 30.81
N ARG A 67 11.07 15.68 30.59
CA ARG A 67 11.55 14.38 31.10
C ARG A 67 11.96 13.51 29.90
N ALA A 68 13.16 12.93 29.99
CA ALA A 68 13.58 11.89 29.08
C ALA A 68 12.99 10.55 29.56
N TYR A 69 12.43 9.76 28.61
CA TYR A 69 12.03 8.39 28.87
C TYR A 69 12.49 7.50 27.71
N ASP A 70 12.74 6.26 27.99
CA ASP A 70 13.12 5.28 26.99
C ASP A 70 11.84 4.69 26.38
N GLN A 71 11.57 5.04 25.13
CA GLN A 71 10.49 4.41 24.37
C GLN A 71 11.00 3.12 23.73
N LYS A 72 10.41 2.00 24.14
CA LYS A 72 10.71 0.68 23.62
C LYS A 72 9.70 0.29 22.55
N THR A 73 10.19 -0.02 21.35
CA THR A 73 9.39 -0.50 20.21
C THR A 73 9.79 -1.93 19.87
N TYR A 74 8.83 -2.73 19.39
CA TYR A 74 9.05 -4.14 19.05
C TYR A 74 8.98 -4.36 17.56
N TRP A 75 9.92 -5.17 17.06
CA TRP A 75 10.14 -5.39 15.63
C TRP A 75 10.25 -6.88 15.35
N PHE A 76 9.55 -7.32 14.32
CA PHE A 76 9.67 -8.67 13.79
C PHE A 76 10.82 -8.70 12.79
N ILE A 77 11.76 -9.61 12.99
CA ILE A 77 12.99 -9.69 12.21
C ILE A 77 13.03 -10.97 11.39
N ARG A 78 13.36 -10.81 10.10
CA ARG A 78 13.65 -11.91 9.20
C ARG A 78 15.05 -11.74 8.62
N ARG A 79 15.62 -12.86 8.16
CA ARG A 79 16.89 -12.86 7.44
C ARG A 79 16.73 -13.63 6.14
N SER A 80 17.13 -13.03 5.01
CA SER A 80 17.10 -13.69 3.71
C SER A 80 18.15 -14.81 3.61
N PRO A 81 18.02 -15.71 2.63
CA PRO A 81 19.05 -16.73 2.33
C PRO A 81 20.42 -16.10 2.05
N GLU A 82 20.44 -14.91 1.42
CA GLU A 82 21.64 -14.14 1.07
C GLU A 82 22.30 -13.51 2.31
N GLY A 83 21.57 -13.42 3.41
CA GLY A 83 22.09 -12.95 4.70
C GLY A 83 21.64 -11.55 5.10
N ASP A 84 20.77 -10.90 4.33
CA ASP A 84 20.25 -9.58 4.60
C ASP A 84 19.16 -9.61 5.68
N TYR A 85 19.06 -8.53 6.45
CA TYR A 85 18.11 -8.39 7.53
C TYR A 85 16.92 -7.52 7.12
N TYR A 86 15.73 -7.95 7.49
CA TYR A 86 14.47 -7.26 7.23
C TYR A 86 13.70 -7.09 8.52
N VAL A 87 13.26 -5.86 8.78
CA VAL A 87 12.50 -5.51 9.97
C VAL A 87 11.09 -5.10 9.61
N GLN A 88 10.13 -5.47 10.45
CA GLN A 88 8.73 -5.10 10.30
C GLN A 88 8.16 -4.74 11.67
N ALA A 89 7.45 -3.62 11.77
CA ALA A 89 6.84 -3.21 13.04
C ALA A 89 5.78 -4.20 13.48
N LEU A 90 5.57 -4.30 14.79
CA LEU A 90 4.43 -5.03 15.37
C LEU A 90 3.28 -4.06 15.63
N ASN A 91 2.06 -4.44 15.25
CA ASN A 91 0.85 -3.71 15.63
C ASN A 91 0.49 -3.95 17.12
N ALA A 92 -0.61 -3.34 17.59
CA ALA A 92 -1.07 -3.48 18.99
C ALA A 92 -1.37 -4.93 19.40
N ASN A 93 -1.67 -5.82 18.46
CA ASN A 93 -1.91 -7.24 18.67
C ASN A 93 -0.64 -8.10 18.49
N ALA A 94 0.53 -7.48 18.48
CA ALA A 94 1.82 -8.12 18.27
C ALA A 94 1.92 -8.92 16.93
N ILE A 95 1.19 -8.50 15.91
CA ILE A 95 1.26 -9.05 14.56
C ILE A 95 2.19 -8.15 13.71
N PRO A 96 3.13 -8.72 12.93
CA PRO A 96 3.91 -7.96 11.97
C PRO A 96 2.99 -7.29 10.95
N SER A 97 3.01 -5.96 10.90
CA SER A 97 2.12 -5.15 10.07
C SER A 97 2.84 -3.94 9.49
N GLY A 98 2.39 -3.46 8.33
CA GLY A 98 3.04 -2.36 7.62
C GLY A 98 4.24 -2.80 6.79
N PRO A 99 5.07 -1.83 6.32
CA PRO A 99 6.15 -2.10 5.39
C PRO A 99 7.28 -2.94 6.00
N VAL A 100 7.84 -3.79 5.17
CA VAL A 100 9.09 -4.50 5.47
C VAL A 100 10.26 -3.60 5.05
N THR A 101 11.19 -3.35 5.96
CA THR A 101 12.32 -2.45 5.73
C THR A 101 13.63 -3.22 5.79
N PRO A 102 14.50 -3.13 4.77
CA PRO A 102 15.84 -3.68 4.85
C PRO A 102 16.69 -2.90 5.85
N VAL A 103 17.54 -3.59 6.59
CA VAL A 103 18.52 -2.98 7.50
C VAL A 103 19.87 -3.64 7.33
N THR A 104 20.95 -2.86 7.45
CA THR A 104 22.28 -3.40 7.38
C THR A 104 22.58 -4.29 8.61
N LYS A 105 23.50 -5.24 8.47
CA LYS A 105 23.96 -6.07 9.60
C LYS A 105 24.48 -5.23 10.75
N GLY A 106 25.18 -4.13 10.46
CA GLY A 106 25.71 -3.21 11.48
C GLY A 106 24.60 -2.54 12.28
N GLU A 107 23.60 -1.98 11.59
CA GLU A 107 22.41 -1.37 12.21
C GLU A 107 21.61 -2.37 13.04
N PHE A 108 21.42 -3.58 12.48
CA PHE A 108 20.73 -4.65 13.22
C PHE A 108 21.43 -4.97 14.55
N LEU A 109 22.74 -5.22 14.52
CA LEU A 109 23.50 -5.58 15.72
C LEU A 109 23.62 -4.44 16.74
N SER A 110 23.59 -3.19 16.29
CA SER A 110 23.74 -2.01 17.16
C SER A 110 22.42 -1.60 17.83
N ASN A 111 21.30 -1.71 17.12
CA ASN A 111 20.05 -1.07 17.52
C ASN A 111 18.99 -2.04 18.06
N TYR A 112 19.09 -3.33 17.73
CA TYR A 112 18.04 -4.30 18.03
C TYR A 112 18.49 -5.31 19.08
N GLN A 113 17.72 -5.43 20.17
CA GLN A 113 17.98 -6.36 21.26
C GLN A 113 16.99 -7.53 21.21
N PRO A 114 17.44 -8.80 21.31
CA PRO A 114 16.54 -9.95 21.21
C PRO A 114 15.55 -10.01 22.38
N GLU A 115 14.28 -10.27 22.08
CA GLU A 115 13.21 -10.49 23.06
C GLU A 115 12.83 -11.97 23.11
N ALA A 116 13.57 -12.72 23.93
CA ALA A 116 13.42 -14.17 24.04
C ALA A 116 11.99 -14.58 24.41
N GLY A 117 11.41 -15.49 23.63
CA GLY A 117 10.08 -16.04 23.85
C GLY A 117 8.91 -15.07 23.56
N TYR A 118 9.19 -13.83 23.16
CA TYR A 118 8.11 -12.89 22.81
C TYR A 118 7.37 -13.34 21.54
N TYR A 119 8.10 -13.84 20.55
CA TYR A 119 7.51 -14.34 19.30
C TYR A 119 6.54 -15.49 19.59
N GLU A 120 6.96 -16.53 20.30
CA GLU A 120 6.17 -17.72 20.58
C GLU A 120 4.96 -17.42 21.49
N LYS A 121 5.17 -16.57 22.51
CA LYS A 121 4.14 -16.33 23.54
C LYS A 121 3.14 -15.23 23.14
N ARG A 122 3.56 -14.26 22.33
CA ARG A 122 2.74 -13.08 22.04
C ARG A 122 2.38 -12.95 20.55
N CYS A 123 3.31 -13.23 19.64
CA CYS A 123 3.05 -13.02 18.21
C CYS A 123 2.40 -14.24 17.55
N LEU A 124 2.97 -15.42 17.74
CA LEU A 124 2.55 -16.64 17.04
C LEU A 124 1.05 -16.96 17.21
N PRO A 125 0.46 -16.92 18.42
CA PRO A 125 -0.97 -17.20 18.59
C PRO A 125 -1.89 -16.24 17.81
N PHE A 126 -1.52 -14.95 17.73
CA PHE A 126 -2.30 -13.98 16.99
C PHE A 126 -2.10 -14.11 15.47
N ILE A 127 -0.88 -14.41 15.03
CA ILE A 127 -0.57 -14.70 13.62
C ILE A 127 -1.36 -15.92 13.14
N GLU A 128 -1.39 -16.99 13.92
CA GLU A 128 -2.16 -18.21 13.60
C GLU A 128 -3.66 -17.94 13.61
N SER A 129 -4.15 -17.17 14.58
CA SER A 129 -5.55 -16.75 14.62
C SER A 129 -5.93 -15.92 13.39
N LEU A 130 -5.07 -14.97 12.98
CA LEU A 130 -5.28 -14.17 11.77
C LEU A 130 -5.34 -15.06 10.53
N LYS A 131 -4.34 -15.92 10.33
CA LYS A 131 -4.29 -16.88 9.21
C LYS A 131 -5.53 -17.74 9.14
N LYS A 132 -5.99 -18.27 10.29
CA LYS A 132 -7.21 -19.08 10.35
C LYS A 132 -8.44 -18.29 9.90
N LYS A 133 -8.61 -17.03 10.35
CA LYS A 133 -9.75 -16.19 9.95
C LYS A 133 -9.75 -15.86 8.46
N ILE A 134 -8.57 -15.59 7.89
CA ILE A 134 -8.44 -15.38 6.44
C ILE A 134 -8.83 -16.65 5.68
N ALA A 135 -8.32 -17.81 6.08
CA ALA A 135 -8.64 -19.08 5.42
C ALA A 135 -10.13 -19.44 5.52
N GLU A 136 -10.77 -19.19 6.67
CA GLU A 136 -12.21 -19.39 6.83
C GLU A 136 -13.02 -18.41 5.94
N ALA A 137 -12.61 -17.14 5.85
CA ALA A 137 -13.24 -16.18 4.96
C ALA A 137 -13.12 -16.58 3.49
N GLU A 138 -11.96 -17.06 3.05
CA GLU A 138 -11.72 -17.58 1.70
C GLU A 138 -12.58 -18.80 1.39
N LYS A 139 -12.78 -19.69 2.37
CA LYS A 139 -13.68 -20.83 2.23
C LYS A 139 -15.12 -20.37 2.02
N HIS A 140 -15.61 -19.41 2.79
CA HIS A 140 -16.95 -18.84 2.60
C HIS A 140 -17.08 -18.19 1.21
N LEU A 141 -16.03 -17.48 0.72
CA LEU A 141 -16.06 -16.96 -0.67
C LEU A 141 -16.16 -18.07 -1.72
N ALA A 142 -15.46 -19.18 -1.53
CA ALA A 142 -15.51 -20.32 -2.44
C ALA A 142 -16.88 -21.02 -2.44
N GLU A 143 -17.65 -20.89 -1.35
CA GLU A 143 -18.99 -21.40 -1.17
C GLU A 143 -20.08 -20.37 -1.55
N ASP A 144 -19.70 -19.20 -2.09
CA ASP A 144 -20.57 -18.05 -2.42
C ASP A 144 -21.34 -17.50 -1.19
N ASP A 145 -20.84 -17.77 0.02
CA ASP A 145 -21.35 -17.21 1.28
C ASP A 145 -20.68 -15.89 1.61
N LEU A 146 -21.16 -14.81 0.97
CA LEU A 146 -20.63 -13.48 1.17
C LEU A 146 -20.84 -12.95 2.61
N ASP A 147 -21.87 -13.40 3.33
CA ASP A 147 -22.12 -12.97 4.72
C ASP A 147 -21.12 -13.63 5.68
N GLY A 148 -20.85 -14.91 5.51
CA GLY A 148 -19.81 -15.63 6.23
C GLY A 148 -18.43 -15.03 5.97
N ALA A 149 -18.10 -14.77 4.72
CA ALA A 149 -16.84 -14.16 4.31
C ALA A 149 -16.66 -12.76 4.93
N GLU A 150 -17.67 -11.87 4.82
CA GLU A 150 -17.63 -10.53 5.44
C GLU A 150 -17.33 -10.62 6.93
N LYS A 151 -18.05 -11.50 7.64
CA LYS A 151 -17.89 -11.69 9.09
C LYS A 151 -16.47 -12.10 9.48
N GLU A 152 -15.87 -13.07 8.77
CA GLU A 152 -14.54 -13.56 9.09
C GLU A 152 -13.44 -12.55 8.69
N PHE A 153 -13.59 -11.85 7.56
CA PHE A 153 -12.67 -10.74 7.23
C PHE A 153 -12.74 -9.60 8.25
N LEU A 154 -13.93 -9.23 8.72
CA LEU A 154 -14.05 -8.23 9.78
C LEU A 154 -13.37 -8.67 11.08
N LYS A 155 -13.47 -9.97 11.45
CA LYS A 155 -12.72 -10.50 12.60
C LYS A 155 -11.20 -10.49 12.37
N ALA A 156 -10.74 -10.72 11.14
CA ALA A 156 -9.33 -10.60 10.78
C ALA A 156 -8.85 -9.15 10.96
N LEU A 157 -9.65 -8.16 10.55
CA LEU A 157 -9.32 -6.74 10.70
C LEU A 157 -9.31 -6.26 12.16
N LEU A 158 -9.97 -6.97 13.11
CA LEU A 158 -9.79 -6.70 14.55
C LEU A 158 -8.37 -7.08 15.03
N LEU A 159 -7.71 -8.00 14.35
CA LEU A 159 -6.35 -8.42 14.66
C LEU A 159 -5.31 -7.58 13.91
N ASP A 160 -5.55 -7.31 12.64
CA ASP A 160 -4.71 -6.46 11.80
C ASP A 160 -5.57 -5.58 10.89
N GLU A 161 -5.85 -4.37 11.34
CA GLU A 161 -6.70 -3.39 10.64
C GLU A 161 -6.18 -3.06 9.23
N LYS A 162 -4.86 -3.12 9.04
CA LYS A 162 -4.18 -2.81 7.78
C LYS A 162 -3.88 -4.05 6.94
N HIS A 163 -4.47 -5.21 7.23
CA HIS A 163 -4.24 -6.43 6.46
C HIS A 163 -4.69 -6.25 5.00
N PRO A 164 -3.76 -6.28 4.00
CA PRO A 164 -4.06 -5.92 2.61
C PRO A 164 -5.20 -6.73 2.03
N LYS A 165 -5.09 -8.06 2.05
CA LYS A 165 -6.08 -8.98 1.46
C LYS A 165 -7.46 -8.84 2.09
N ALA A 166 -7.56 -8.77 3.42
CA ALA A 166 -8.86 -8.65 4.10
C ALA A 166 -9.59 -7.35 3.73
N ASN A 167 -8.86 -6.23 3.59
CA ASN A 167 -9.46 -4.97 3.17
C ASN A 167 -9.91 -5.00 1.71
N ILE A 168 -9.14 -5.58 0.81
CA ILE A 168 -9.48 -5.73 -0.62
C ILE A 168 -10.70 -6.63 -0.79
N GLU A 169 -10.72 -7.81 -0.15
CA GLU A 169 -11.84 -8.74 -0.30
C GLU A 169 -13.15 -8.17 0.28
N LEU A 170 -13.09 -7.45 1.40
CA LEU A 170 -14.26 -6.68 1.88
C LEU A 170 -14.70 -5.60 0.88
N GLY A 171 -13.75 -4.92 0.24
CA GLY A 171 -14.06 -3.96 -0.83
C GLY A 171 -14.79 -4.63 -1.98
N LYS A 172 -14.35 -5.81 -2.43
CA LYS A 172 -15.00 -6.60 -3.49
C LYS A 172 -16.42 -7.02 -3.08
N ILE A 173 -16.59 -7.57 -1.86
CA ILE A 173 -17.90 -7.97 -1.33
C ILE A 173 -18.88 -6.78 -1.33
N TYR A 174 -18.45 -5.61 -0.89
CA TYR A 174 -19.32 -4.42 -0.86
C TYR A 174 -19.62 -3.87 -2.26
N LEU A 175 -18.68 -4.02 -3.19
CA LEU A 175 -18.86 -3.68 -4.59
C LEU A 175 -19.92 -4.59 -5.22
N ASP A 176 -19.81 -5.89 -5.07
CA ASP A 176 -20.73 -6.90 -5.61
C ASP A 176 -22.16 -6.73 -5.06
N ARG A 177 -22.27 -6.34 -3.79
CA ARG A 177 -23.58 -6.04 -3.15
C ARG A 177 -24.15 -4.68 -3.52
N GLY A 178 -23.39 -3.82 -4.18
CA GLY A 178 -23.80 -2.45 -4.43
C GLY A 178 -23.90 -1.58 -3.17
N ASP A 179 -23.29 -1.99 -2.03
CA ASP A 179 -23.30 -1.22 -0.79
C ASP A 179 -22.29 -0.07 -0.86
N GLY A 180 -22.70 1.01 -1.52
CA GLY A 180 -21.84 2.18 -1.74
C GLY A 180 -21.34 2.81 -0.45
N LYS A 181 -22.06 2.74 0.68
CA LYS A 181 -21.64 3.30 1.96
C LYS A 181 -20.51 2.48 2.58
N LYS A 182 -20.65 1.16 2.64
CA LYS A 182 -19.62 0.26 3.14
C LYS A 182 -18.40 0.25 2.20
N LEU A 183 -18.61 0.27 0.88
CA LEU A 183 -17.56 0.37 -0.11
C LEU A 183 -16.73 1.65 0.09
N ALA A 184 -17.36 2.81 0.24
CA ALA A 184 -16.65 4.06 0.48
C ALA A 184 -15.82 4.04 1.78
N ALA A 185 -16.31 3.36 2.82
CA ALA A 185 -15.57 3.16 4.06
C ALA A 185 -14.37 2.21 3.86
N ALA A 186 -14.55 1.12 3.10
CA ALA A 186 -13.48 0.20 2.75
C ALA A 186 -12.40 0.90 1.91
N LEU A 187 -12.78 1.67 0.87
CA LEU A 187 -11.85 2.43 0.04
C LEU A 187 -10.98 3.38 0.86
N ARG A 188 -11.57 4.13 1.81
CA ARG A 188 -10.79 5.02 2.68
C ARG A 188 -9.72 4.27 3.49
N ARG A 189 -10.04 3.08 4.02
CA ARG A 189 -9.05 2.23 4.71
C ARG A 189 -7.97 1.74 3.75
N ILE A 190 -8.37 1.21 2.60
CA ILE A 190 -7.45 0.69 1.58
C ILE A 190 -6.44 1.77 1.15
N PHE A 191 -6.90 3.00 0.88
CA PHE A 191 -6.02 4.12 0.52
C PHE A 191 -5.03 4.51 1.64
N SER A 192 -5.29 4.15 2.89
CA SER A 192 -4.37 4.36 4.01
C SER A 192 -3.33 3.23 4.18
N ILE A 193 -3.40 2.17 3.38
CA ILE A 193 -2.51 1.01 3.45
C ILE A 193 -1.41 1.14 2.39
N ASP A 194 -0.33 1.83 2.72
CA ASP A 194 0.77 2.07 1.76
C ASP A 194 1.38 0.79 1.19
N VAL A 195 1.46 -0.26 2.00
CA VAL A 195 2.02 -1.58 1.59
C VAL A 195 1.25 -2.18 0.42
N LEU A 196 -0.06 -1.94 0.33
CA LEU A 196 -0.90 -2.47 -0.73
C LEU A 196 -0.47 -1.97 -2.12
N PHE A 197 0.11 -0.78 -2.21
CA PHE A 197 0.55 -0.15 -3.46
C PHE A 197 2.03 -0.43 -3.79
N MET A 198 2.68 -1.31 -3.03
CA MET A 198 4.01 -1.82 -3.34
C MET A 198 3.94 -2.94 -4.38
N GLU A 199 5.05 -3.19 -5.05
CA GLU A 199 5.14 -4.17 -6.13
C GLU A 199 4.70 -5.58 -5.71
N GLN A 200 5.00 -5.99 -4.46
CA GLN A 200 4.65 -7.30 -3.91
C GLN A 200 3.14 -7.55 -3.86
N GLU A 201 2.35 -6.50 -3.61
CA GLU A 201 0.89 -6.59 -3.51
C GLU A 201 0.18 -6.18 -4.81
N ARG A 202 0.95 -6.03 -5.91
CA ARG A 202 0.47 -5.55 -7.21
C ARG A 202 -0.76 -6.31 -7.71
N HIS A 203 -0.79 -7.63 -7.52
CA HIS A 203 -1.90 -8.47 -7.95
C HIS A 203 -3.22 -8.10 -7.25
N LEU A 204 -3.19 -7.83 -5.93
CA LEU A 204 -4.38 -7.50 -5.14
C LEU A 204 -4.99 -6.16 -5.57
N PHE A 205 -4.16 -5.10 -5.65
CA PHE A 205 -4.70 -3.79 -6.03
C PHE A 205 -5.16 -3.75 -7.49
N ASN A 206 -4.45 -4.43 -8.39
CA ASN A 206 -4.82 -4.48 -9.80
C ASN A 206 -6.16 -5.19 -10.03
N GLU A 207 -6.37 -6.35 -9.41
CA GLU A 207 -7.65 -7.06 -9.47
C GLU A 207 -8.81 -6.20 -8.98
N PHE A 208 -8.63 -5.51 -7.86
CA PHE A 208 -9.68 -4.68 -7.29
C PHE A 208 -9.97 -3.44 -8.17
N ALA A 209 -8.93 -2.79 -8.69
CA ALA A 209 -9.11 -1.68 -9.62
C ALA A 209 -9.84 -2.11 -10.90
N ILE A 210 -9.56 -3.32 -11.43
CA ILE A 210 -10.29 -3.91 -12.54
C ILE A 210 -11.76 -4.15 -12.17
N SER A 211 -12.06 -4.64 -10.96
CA SER A 211 -13.43 -4.85 -10.49
C SER A 211 -14.19 -3.54 -10.40
N LEU A 212 -13.58 -2.48 -9.83
CA LEU A 212 -14.15 -1.14 -9.80
C LEU A 212 -14.49 -0.62 -11.21
N ARG A 213 -13.58 -0.80 -12.19
CA ARG A 213 -13.81 -0.39 -13.57
C ARG A 213 -14.97 -1.15 -14.22
N LYS A 214 -15.05 -2.48 -14.02
CA LYS A 214 -16.15 -3.32 -14.54
C LYS A 214 -17.51 -2.88 -14.01
N GLU A 215 -17.57 -2.47 -12.75
CA GLU A 215 -18.76 -1.91 -12.10
C GLU A 215 -18.97 -0.41 -12.40
N LYS A 216 -18.26 0.13 -13.43
CA LYS A 216 -18.33 1.51 -13.87
C LYS A 216 -17.96 2.54 -12.79
N ARG A 217 -17.25 2.13 -11.75
CA ARG A 217 -16.68 2.99 -10.71
C ARG A 217 -15.35 3.56 -11.20
N TYR A 218 -15.42 4.29 -12.33
CA TYR A 218 -14.23 4.73 -13.06
C TYR A 218 -13.34 5.67 -12.25
N ALA A 219 -13.94 6.63 -11.54
CA ALA A 219 -13.17 7.59 -10.74
C ALA A 219 -12.36 6.90 -9.65
N GLU A 220 -12.97 5.94 -8.94
CA GLU A 220 -12.30 5.17 -7.90
C GLU A 220 -11.22 4.26 -8.50
N SER A 221 -11.48 3.63 -9.65
CA SER A 221 -10.48 2.81 -10.34
C SER A 221 -9.27 3.63 -10.79
N VAL A 222 -9.48 4.83 -11.36
CA VAL A 222 -8.40 5.74 -11.73
C VAL A 222 -7.59 6.13 -10.51
N SER A 223 -8.24 6.58 -9.43
CA SER A 223 -7.56 6.98 -8.19
C SER A 223 -6.73 5.83 -7.59
N PHE A 224 -7.19 4.58 -7.76
CA PHE A 224 -6.45 3.40 -7.32
C PHE A 224 -5.14 3.23 -8.09
N TYR A 225 -5.18 3.36 -9.42
CA TYR A 225 -3.99 3.26 -10.26
C TYR A 225 -3.06 4.46 -10.08
N GLU A 226 -3.60 5.68 -9.93
CA GLU A 226 -2.81 6.88 -9.66
C GLU A 226 -2.04 6.75 -8.35
N LYS A 227 -2.66 6.21 -7.30
CA LYS A 227 -1.99 5.93 -6.02
C LYS A 227 -0.84 4.91 -6.19
N ALA A 228 -1.01 3.93 -7.07
CA ALA A 228 0.06 2.99 -7.40
C ALA A 228 1.18 3.67 -8.21
N LEU A 229 0.85 4.59 -9.13
CA LEU A 229 1.82 5.37 -9.90
C LEU A 229 2.65 6.33 -9.03
N GLU A 230 2.13 6.82 -7.90
CA GLU A 230 2.94 7.59 -6.93
C GLU A 230 4.20 6.83 -6.45
N ARG A 231 4.14 5.50 -6.48
CA ARG A 231 5.24 4.61 -6.06
C ARG A 231 6.01 4.00 -7.22
N ASN A 232 5.36 3.83 -8.37
CA ASN A 232 5.87 3.13 -9.54
C ASN A 232 5.57 3.95 -10.80
N ALA A 233 6.14 5.16 -10.87
CA ALA A 233 5.87 6.10 -11.96
C ALA A 233 6.28 5.57 -13.35
N ASP A 234 7.27 4.66 -13.40
CA ASP A 234 7.80 4.09 -14.63
C ASP A 234 7.15 2.75 -15.02
N ASP A 235 5.91 2.50 -14.54
CA ASP A 235 5.19 1.27 -14.85
C ASP A 235 4.24 1.48 -16.04
N GLU A 236 4.62 0.98 -17.21
CA GLU A 236 3.83 1.08 -18.43
C GLU A 236 2.46 0.41 -18.34
N ASN A 237 2.33 -0.63 -17.51
CA ASN A 237 1.05 -1.34 -17.36
C ASN A 237 0.07 -0.55 -16.47
N LEU A 238 0.56 0.16 -15.46
CA LEU A 238 -0.27 1.06 -14.66
C LEU A 238 -0.81 2.21 -15.53
N HIS A 239 0.05 2.85 -16.33
CA HIS A 239 -0.36 3.86 -17.29
C HIS A 239 -1.41 3.32 -18.28
N PHE A 240 -1.21 2.12 -18.82
CA PHE A 240 -2.18 1.48 -19.70
C PHE A 240 -3.52 1.22 -19.01
N ASN A 241 -3.53 0.78 -17.75
CA ASN A 241 -4.75 0.51 -17.01
C ASN A 241 -5.53 1.79 -16.67
N VAL A 242 -4.83 2.89 -16.33
CA VAL A 242 -5.44 4.23 -16.20
C VAL A 242 -6.08 4.62 -17.51
N ALA A 243 -5.33 4.55 -18.62
CA ALA A 243 -5.82 4.92 -19.94
C ALA A 243 -7.06 4.12 -20.35
N ARG A 244 -7.06 2.83 -20.11
CA ARG A 244 -8.22 1.97 -20.37
C ARG A 244 -9.45 2.40 -19.57
N THR A 245 -9.25 2.71 -18.29
CA THR A 245 -10.34 3.16 -17.41
C THR A 245 -10.89 4.52 -17.86
N LEU A 246 -10.02 5.47 -18.21
CA LEU A 246 -10.39 6.78 -18.73
C LEU A 246 -11.12 6.67 -20.08
N SER A 247 -10.64 5.80 -20.96
CA SER A 247 -11.30 5.53 -22.25
C SER A 247 -12.74 5.00 -22.06
N GLU A 248 -12.93 4.06 -21.13
CA GLU A 248 -14.26 3.51 -20.81
C GLU A 248 -15.18 4.52 -20.12
N SER A 249 -14.62 5.52 -19.41
CA SER A 249 -15.38 6.61 -18.79
C SER A 249 -15.72 7.76 -19.77
N GLY A 250 -15.13 7.75 -20.97
CA GLY A 250 -15.33 8.78 -21.98
C GLY A 250 -14.27 9.90 -21.98
N ASP A 251 -13.29 9.89 -21.10
CA ASP A 251 -12.14 10.82 -21.13
C ASP A 251 -11.07 10.33 -22.11
N ALA A 252 -11.34 10.54 -23.40
CA ALA A 252 -10.41 10.17 -24.46
C ALA A 252 -9.07 10.94 -24.38
N ALA A 253 -9.11 12.23 -24.00
CA ALA A 253 -7.89 13.04 -23.89
C ALA A 253 -6.98 12.57 -22.77
N GLY A 254 -7.54 12.27 -21.58
CA GLY A 254 -6.81 11.66 -20.47
C GLY A 254 -6.24 10.30 -20.84
N ALA A 255 -7.05 9.46 -21.49
CA ALA A 255 -6.62 8.14 -21.95
C ALA A 255 -5.42 8.23 -22.90
N MET A 256 -5.47 9.12 -23.90
CA MET A 256 -4.36 9.30 -24.85
C MET A 256 -3.06 9.72 -24.15
N ARG A 257 -3.10 10.66 -23.20
CA ARG A 257 -1.91 11.07 -22.44
C ARG A 257 -1.26 9.88 -21.73
N HIS A 258 -2.03 9.05 -21.04
CA HIS A 258 -1.51 7.87 -20.36
C HIS A 258 -1.00 6.79 -21.30
N LEU A 259 -1.63 6.63 -22.49
CA LEU A 259 -1.12 5.71 -23.53
C LEU A 259 0.22 6.18 -24.10
N GLU A 260 0.40 7.47 -24.29
CA GLU A 260 1.67 8.05 -24.73
C GLU A 260 2.77 7.82 -23.69
N GLN A 261 2.47 7.96 -22.37
CA GLN A 261 3.41 7.61 -21.30
C GLN A 261 3.75 6.12 -21.32
N ALA A 262 2.75 5.24 -21.42
CA ALA A 262 2.99 3.80 -21.50
C ALA A 262 3.88 3.42 -22.70
N LEU A 263 3.69 4.08 -23.86
CA LEU A 263 4.49 3.85 -25.06
C LEU A 263 5.87 4.50 -25.01
N ALA A 264 6.04 5.58 -24.25
CA ALA A 264 7.35 6.17 -23.98
C ALA A 264 8.21 5.23 -23.13
N LEU A 265 7.59 4.58 -22.12
CA LEU A 265 8.25 3.59 -21.26
C LEU A 265 8.50 2.27 -22.02
N ASN A 266 7.51 1.80 -22.77
CA ASN A 266 7.60 0.57 -23.55
C ASN A 266 7.11 0.78 -25.01
N PRO A 267 7.99 1.13 -25.94
CA PRO A 267 7.62 1.33 -27.34
C PRO A 267 7.04 0.08 -28.03
N GLY A 268 7.30 -1.11 -27.46
CA GLY A 268 6.80 -2.39 -27.93
C GLY A 268 5.39 -2.75 -27.43
N PHE A 269 4.73 -1.91 -26.64
CA PHE A 269 3.44 -2.22 -26.00
C PHE A 269 2.29 -2.19 -27.03
N LYS A 270 2.05 -3.30 -27.67
CA LYS A 270 1.09 -3.44 -28.79
C LYS A 270 -0.35 -3.06 -28.40
N GLN A 271 -0.80 -3.40 -27.19
CA GLN A 271 -2.15 -3.08 -26.72
C GLN A 271 -2.35 -1.60 -26.52
N ALA A 272 -1.37 -0.89 -25.94
CA ALA A 272 -1.39 0.54 -25.77
C ALA A 272 -1.45 1.26 -27.13
N ARG A 273 -0.64 0.82 -28.09
CA ARG A 273 -0.64 1.39 -29.45
C ARG A 273 -1.98 1.24 -30.14
N ARG A 274 -2.58 0.05 -30.11
CA ARG A 274 -3.90 -0.20 -30.73
C ARG A 274 -4.99 0.67 -30.11
N LEU A 275 -4.99 0.82 -28.79
CA LEU A 275 -5.98 1.67 -28.12
C LEU A 275 -5.77 3.14 -28.47
N LEU A 276 -4.53 3.62 -28.52
CA LEU A 276 -4.21 4.98 -28.92
C LEU A 276 -4.65 5.29 -30.36
N GLU A 277 -4.38 4.39 -31.31
CA GLU A 277 -4.81 4.51 -32.69
C GLU A 277 -6.34 4.56 -32.81
N HIS A 278 -7.04 3.70 -32.05
CA HIS A 278 -8.49 3.69 -32.00
C HIS A 278 -9.04 5.01 -31.48
N LEU A 279 -8.53 5.53 -30.38
CA LEU A 279 -8.99 6.82 -29.81
C LEU A 279 -8.72 8.00 -30.75
N ARG A 280 -7.56 8.04 -31.40
CA ARG A 280 -7.23 9.07 -32.38
C ARG A 280 -8.15 9.04 -33.61
N SER A 281 -8.58 7.86 -34.04
CA SER A 281 -9.51 7.74 -35.17
C SER A 281 -10.96 8.12 -34.83
N ALA A 282 -11.32 8.03 -33.51
CA ALA A 282 -12.65 8.34 -33.00
C ALA A 282 -12.87 9.84 -32.71
N VAL A 283 -11.78 10.61 -32.51
CA VAL A 283 -11.84 12.06 -32.27
C VAL A 283 -11.85 12.79 -33.63
N PRO A 284 -12.88 13.60 -33.92
CA PRO A 284 -12.91 14.39 -35.16
C PRO A 284 -11.70 15.35 -35.25
N PRO A 285 -11.17 15.61 -36.45
CA PRO A 285 -9.93 16.40 -36.62
C PRO A 285 -10.02 17.87 -36.16
N GLU A 286 -11.20 18.39 -35.84
CA GLU A 286 -11.41 19.81 -35.46
C GLU A 286 -11.03 20.11 -33.98
N GLU A 287 -10.99 19.14 -33.10
CA GLU A 287 -10.58 19.36 -31.67
C GLU A 287 -9.05 19.35 -31.45
N ASN A 288 -8.27 19.01 -32.48
CA ASN A 288 -6.81 18.91 -32.38
C ASN A 288 -6.07 20.22 -32.75
N GLN A 289 -6.79 21.35 -33.00
CA GLN A 289 -6.20 22.61 -33.45
C GLN A 289 -6.35 23.80 -32.51
N ALA A 290 -6.53 23.62 -31.22
CA ALA A 290 -6.60 24.71 -30.24
C ALA A 290 -5.32 24.88 -29.42
N HIS A 291 -4.23 25.28 -30.11
CA HIS A 291 -3.24 26.17 -29.49
C HIS A 291 -3.38 27.52 -30.22
N PRO A 292 -3.96 28.55 -29.60
CA PRO A 292 -3.87 29.88 -30.13
C PRO A 292 -2.41 30.34 -30.08
N GLU A 293 -1.82 30.61 -31.26
CA GLU A 293 -0.57 31.35 -31.36
C GLU A 293 -0.73 32.64 -30.56
N ILE A 294 0.06 32.81 -29.53
CA ILE A 294 0.21 34.10 -28.83
C ILE A 294 0.93 35.03 -29.76
N THR A 295 0.16 35.82 -30.52
CA THR A 295 0.67 36.95 -31.30
C THR A 295 1.16 38.03 -30.30
N VAL A 296 2.45 38.13 -30.14
CA VAL A 296 3.11 39.25 -29.42
C VAL A 296 2.95 40.50 -30.28
N PRO A 297 2.35 41.59 -29.78
CA PRO A 297 2.30 42.85 -30.50
C PRO A 297 3.72 43.41 -30.73
N LYS A 298 4.11 43.73 -31.97
CA LYS A 298 5.31 44.49 -32.27
C LYS A 298 5.17 45.88 -31.65
N GLU A 299 6.02 46.21 -30.72
CA GLU A 299 6.19 47.57 -30.21
C GLU A 299 6.60 48.47 -31.38
N ALA A 300 5.86 49.58 -31.55
CA ALA A 300 6.23 50.67 -32.40
C ALA A 300 7.36 51.46 -31.73
N THR A 301 8.49 51.51 -32.35
CA THR A 301 9.62 52.39 -31.98
C THR A 301 9.40 53.81 -32.59
N PRO A 302 9.82 54.89 -31.88
CA PRO A 302 9.51 56.29 -32.17
C PRO A 302 10.18 56.86 -33.42
#